data_b154926a1e9eb893e1616ee99da7673a
#
_entry.id   b154926a1e9eb893e1616ee99da7673a
#
_cell.length_a   1.000
_cell.length_b   1.000
_cell.length_c   1.000
_cell.angle_alpha   90.00
_cell.angle_beta   90.00
_cell.angle_gamma   90.00
#
_symmetry.space_group_name_H-M   'P 1'
#
loop_
_entity.id
_entity.type
_entity.pdbx_description
1 polymer ?
#
loop_
_entity_poly.entity_id
_entity_poly.type
_entity_poly.pdbx_seq_one_letter_code
_entity_poly.pdbx_strand_id
1 'polypeptide(L)'
;MHASSFRAVVFVSLLAGTATALVGQDQLDQYRTQMANMGPQAPATPANGRIAATIAQWRSLQQTDALPFDSYASFLMNHPGWPGETGRRRAAERQAGNASPASVVAFFAKFSPITASGTVAQARALAAMGRTAPANDAARTAWRMGSLASADEAAILGQFGSALTPADHDARMDALLWQGATSTAARELAYVSAAKRPVFEARLALRTNAPNASDVAMNGQTAYGTDAGYVADRATWLRNSGASPSARTWLAQSRTLSSRPGDTGEYLDVLYTNARGAANDGQYQTAYDIARQIADVYPATTDVAAQSYKERDEYTNLAWLGGQVALKQLGRPADAMVLFDRYGKGSNSPTVTSKGLYWAGRAAQAAGRTAEANQYYAAAAGYRDQYYGQLATERLGRSYAAPPAIGNPMIDPAARAAFDSREVVSAARFLGQIGDWQDQTAFIKQIAADATTNTDHILAAELAKAIGRPDLGVMVGRSAMSNGLSDYTAAGFPTVSVPAGYEDNWTLIHAISRQESQFDKTAVSHAGARGLMQLMPGTAREQSGKIGISYNAAALTTDPNLSIMLGSSYFARMYANYGSYPMAVAAYNAGPGNVNKWVRANGDPRTPGVDVVDWI
;
A
#
# COMPACT_ATOMS: atom_id res chain seq x y z
N MET A 1 -7.31 34.18 2.37
CA MET A 1 -8.47 33.42 2.91
C MET A 1 -9.03 32.56 1.80
N HIS A 2 -9.01 31.29 1.94
CA HIS A 2 -9.61 30.12 1.26
C HIS A 2 -8.57 29.12 0.77
N ALA A 3 -8.02 28.40 1.72
CA ALA A 3 -7.29 27.16 1.50
C ALA A 3 -8.13 26.02 2.10
N SER A 4 -8.88 25.32 1.28
CA SER A 4 -9.38 23.97 1.61
C SER A 4 -10.32 23.46 0.52
N SER A 5 -9.87 22.77 -0.48
CA SER A 5 -10.81 22.05 -1.38
C SER A 5 -10.20 20.93 -2.22
N PHE A 6 -8.96 20.46 -1.96
CA PHE A 6 -8.37 19.39 -2.81
C PHE A 6 -8.01 18.10 -2.06
N ARG A 7 -8.65 17.81 -0.92
CA ARG A 7 -8.30 16.62 -0.11
C ARG A 7 -9.19 15.39 -0.33
N ALA A 8 -10.06 15.33 -1.29
CA ALA A 8 -11.11 14.31 -1.28
C ALA A 8 -11.16 13.30 -2.44
N VAL A 9 -10.30 13.36 -3.43
CA VAL A 9 -10.44 12.50 -4.63
C VAL A 9 -9.43 11.34 -4.71
N VAL A 10 -8.44 11.25 -3.84
CA VAL A 10 -7.38 10.21 -3.94
C VAL A 10 -7.56 9.02 -2.99
N PHE A 11 -8.64 8.92 -2.21
CA PHE A 11 -8.77 7.90 -1.14
C PHE A 11 -9.69 6.72 -1.44
N VAL A 12 -9.76 6.22 -2.65
CA VAL A 12 -10.53 4.98 -2.93
C VAL A 12 -9.66 3.74 -3.11
N SER A 13 -8.35 3.82 -3.05
CA SER A 13 -7.50 2.64 -3.34
C SER A 13 -6.41 2.31 -2.31
N LEU A 14 -6.41 2.85 -1.09
CA LEU A 14 -5.35 2.55 -0.12
C LEU A 14 -5.85 2.50 1.31
N LEU A 15 -6.42 1.38 1.73
CA LEU A 15 -6.44 0.94 3.11
C LEU A 15 -6.30 -0.58 3.20
N ALA A 16 -5.11 -1.07 2.88
CA ALA A 16 -4.56 -2.29 3.45
C ALA A 16 -3.38 -1.88 4.33
N GLY A 17 -3.65 -1.08 5.34
CA GLY A 17 -2.71 -0.69 6.39
C GLY A 17 -3.23 -1.19 7.72
N THR A 18 -2.47 -2.04 8.34
CA THR A 18 -2.58 -2.59 9.69
C THR A 18 -3.26 -1.66 10.70
N ALA A 19 -4.54 -1.90 10.98
CA ALA A 19 -5.21 -1.36 12.15
C ALA A 19 -5.14 -2.41 13.27
N THR A 20 -4.16 -2.31 14.16
CA THR A 20 -4.29 -2.83 15.51
C THR A 20 -5.25 -1.94 16.26
N ALA A 21 -6.53 -2.31 16.26
CA ALA A 21 -7.51 -1.68 17.12
C ALA A 21 -7.20 -2.08 18.57
N LEU A 22 -6.96 -1.10 19.44
CA LEU A 22 -7.13 -1.24 20.88
C LEU A 22 -8.62 -1.43 21.15
N VAL A 23 -9.08 -2.66 21.11
CA VAL A 23 -10.35 -3.06 21.74
C VAL A 23 -10.08 -3.09 23.23
N GLY A 24 -10.90 -2.42 24.04
CA GLY A 24 -10.73 -2.42 25.50
C GLY A 24 -10.65 -3.84 26.04
N GLN A 25 -9.75 -4.09 26.99
CA GLN A 25 -9.51 -5.42 27.57
C GLN A 25 -10.80 -6.10 28.04
N ASP A 26 -11.76 -5.34 28.57
CA ASP A 26 -13.05 -5.85 29.02
C ASP A 26 -13.94 -6.43 27.90
N GLN A 27 -13.87 -5.90 26.69
CA GLN A 27 -14.59 -6.43 25.52
C GLN A 27 -13.94 -7.70 24.99
N LEU A 28 -12.62 -7.78 25.05
CA LEU A 28 -11.87 -8.98 24.67
C LEU A 28 -12.13 -10.13 25.65
N ASP A 29 -12.23 -9.85 26.93
CA ASP A 29 -12.49 -10.86 27.96
C ASP A 29 -13.94 -11.32 27.96
N GLN A 30 -14.91 -10.43 27.69
CA GLN A 30 -16.30 -10.83 27.44
C GLN A 30 -16.45 -11.69 26.18
N TYR A 31 -15.73 -11.33 25.11
CA TYR A 31 -15.72 -12.10 23.87
C TYR A 31 -15.05 -13.48 24.06
N ARG A 32 -13.93 -13.54 24.80
CA ARG A 32 -13.26 -14.79 25.19
C ARG A 32 -14.17 -15.71 26.03
N THR A 33 -14.91 -15.15 26.96
CA THR A 33 -15.84 -15.90 27.81
C THR A 33 -17.05 -16.40 27.02
N GLN A 34 -17.58 -15.63 26.07
CA GLN A 34 -18.62 -16.08 25.15
C GLN A 34 -18.13 -17.17 24.19
N MET A 35 -16.91 -17.04 23.67
CA MET A 35 -16.32 -18.03 22.75
C MET A 35 -15.97 -19.34 23.46
N ALA A 36 -15.54 -19.28 24.73
CA ALA A 36 -15.30 -20.50 25.53
C ALA A 36 -16.58 -21.32 25.78
N ASN A 37 -17.75 -20.67 25.73
CA ASN A 37 -19.05 -21.29 26.01
C ASN A 37 -19.87 -21.68 24.75
N MET A 38 -19.42 -21.36 23.53
CA MET A 38 -20.24 -21.46 22.31
C MET A 38 -19.63 -22.29 21.16
N GLY A 39 -18.48 -22.96 21.31
CA GLY A 39 -17.85 -23.65 20.20
C GLY A 39 -18.22 -25.14 20.09
N PRO A 40 -18.64 -25.65 18.91
CA PRO A 40 -18.51 -27.08 18.64
C PRO A 40 -17.02 -27.44 18.68
N GLN A 41 -16.62 -28.32 19.57
CA GLN A 41 -15.25 -28.81 19.62
C GLN A 41 -14.95 -29.52 18.29
N ALA A 42 -13.93 -29.08 17.59
CA ALA A 42 -13.42 -29.80 16.44
C ALA A 42 -13.08 -31.24 16.85
N PRO A 43 -13.35 -32.25 16.01
CA PRO A 43 -13.08 -33.65 16.34
C PRO A 43 -11.62 -33.81 16.74
N ALA A 44 -11.37 -34.43 17.89
CA ALA A 44 -10.05 -34.68 18.44
C ALA A 44 -9.29 -35.70 17.57
N THR A 45 -8.60 -35.21 16.55
CA THR A 45 -7.68 -36.03 15.76
C THR A 45 -6.22 -35.62 16.11
N PRO A 46 -5.24 -36.52 15.99
CA PRO A 46 -3.84 -36.16 16.20
C PRO A 46 -3.35 -35.01 15.30
N ALA A 47 -3.92 -34.85 14.10
CA ALA A 47 -3.63 -33.76 13.20
C ALA A 47 -4.19 -32.43 13.73
N ASN A 48 -5.44 -32.39 14.21
CA ASN A 48 -6.05 -31.23 14.81
C ASN A 48 -5.33 -30.78 16.10
N GLY A 49 -4.82 -31.75 16.90
CA GLY A 49 -4.03 -31.44 18.08
C GLY A 49 -2.70 -30.73 17.76
N ARG A 50 -2.02 -31.19 16.72
CA ARG A 50 -0.76 -30.55 16.26
C ARG A 50 -1.00 -29.14 15.74
N ILE A 51 -1.98 -28.97 14.84
CA ILE A 51 -2.26 -27.65 14.26
C ILE A 51 -2.74 -26.65 15.33
N ALA A 52 -3.54 -27.10 16.30
CA ALA A 52 -3.99 -26.28 17.43
C ALA A 52 -2.79 -25.79 18.29
N ALA A 53 -1.83 -26.69 18.58
CA ALA A 53 -0.61 -26.33 19.32
C ALA A 53 0.24 -25.31 18.54
N THR A 54 0.40 -25.51 17.23
CA THR A 54 1.15 -24.56 16.37
C THR A 54 0.46 -23.19 16.31
N ILE A 55 -0.88 -23.15 16.23
CA ILE A 55 -1.66 -21.89 16.29
C ILE A 55 -1.45 -21.21 17.65
N ALA A 56 -1.48 -21.94 18.75
CA ALA A 56 -1.21 -21.37 20.08
C ALA A 56 0.20 -20.76 20.17
N GLN A 57 1.21 -21.44 19.64
CA GLN A 57 2.57 -20.90 19.54
C GLN A 57 2.63 -19.67 18.65
N TRP A 58 2.00 -19.68 17.47
CA TRP A 58 1.90 -18.54 16.57
C TRP A 58 1.27 -17.31 17.26
N ARG A 59 0.20 -17.50 18.03
CA ARG A 59 -0.45 -16.44 18.83
C ARG A 59 0.51 -15.88 19.88
N SER A 60 1.20 -16.73 20.63
CA SER A 60 2.14 -16.27 21.67
C SER A 60 3.26 -15.41 21.10
N LEU A 61 3.76 -15.75 19.90
CA LEU A 61 4.80 -15.00 19.19
C LEU A 61 4.32 -13.65 18.62
N GLN A 62 3.02 -13.39 18.58
CA GLN A 62 2.46 -12.11 18.16
C GLN A 62 2.17 -11.17 19.34
N GLN A 63 2.03 -11.70 20.54
CA GLN A 63 1.67 -10.91 21.73
C GLN A 63 2.86 -10.07 22.28
N THR A 64 4.08 -10.48 21.95
CA THR A 64 5.30 -9.81 22.43
C THR A 64 6.43 -9.98 21.42
N ASP A 65 7.40 -9.08 21.46
CA ASP A 65 8.65 -9.17 20.70
C ASP A 65 9.87 -9.36 21.61
N ALA A 66 9.63 -9.72 22.88
CA ALA A 66 10.62 -9.89 23.92
C ALA A 66 10.97 -11.36 24.27
N LEU A 67 10.39 -12.34 23.55
CA LEU A 67 10.76 -13.74 23.74
C LEU A 67 12.20 -13.99 23.23
N PRO A 68 12.88 -15.04 23.74
CA PRO A 68 14.23 -15.40 23.26
C PRO A 68 14.26 -15.60 21.74
N PHE A 69 15.40 -15.31 21.13
CA PHE A 69 15.65 -15.46 19.69
C PHE A 69 15.18 -16.81 19.14
N ASP A 70 15.56 -17.91 19.81
CA ASP A 70 15.25 -19.25 19.35
C ASP A 70 13.75 -19.57 19.31
N SER A 71 12.94 -18.86 20.08
CA SER A 71 11.47 -18.99 20.03
C SER A 71 10.91 -18.51 18.69
N TYR A 72 11.38 -17.37 18.18
CA TYR A 72 11.00 -16.85 16.87
C TYR A 72 11.68 -17.61 15.73
N ALA A 73 12.98 -17.85 15.86
CA ALA A 73 13.80 -18.48 14.83
C ALA A 73 13.32 -19.91 14.52
N SER A 74 13.10 -20.73 15.55
CA SER A 74 12.61 -22.11 15.36
C SER A 74 11.24 -22.12 14.72
N PHE A 75 10.33 -21.22 15.12
CA PHE A 75 9.02 -21.13 14.49
C PHE A 75 9.12 -20.78 13.00
N LEU A 76 9.87 -19.73 12.66
CA LEU A 76 10.09 -19.30 11.29
C LEU A 76 10.75 -20.38 10.42
N MET A 77 11.70 -21.11 10.98
CA MET A 77 12.40 -22.19 10.28
C MET A 77 11.50 -23.39 10.00
N ASN A 78 10.61 -23.74 10.93
CA ASN A 78 9.79 -24.94 10.86
C ASN A 78 8.41 -24.72 10.25
N HIS A 79 7.89 -23.48 10.29
CA HIS A 79 6.54 -23.12 9.85
C HIS A 79 6.57 -21.98 8.80
N PRO A 80 7.11 -22.23 7.59
CA PRO A 80 7.17 -21.20 6.53
C PRO A 80 5.77 -20.81 6.04
N GLY A 81 5.64 -19.54 5.65
CA GLY A 81 4.39 -19.01 5.07
C GLY A 81 3.27 -18.77 6.09
N TRP A 82 3.54 -18.82 7.40
CA TRP A 82 2.56 -18.45 8.42
C TRP A 82 2.37 -16.93 8.50
N PRO A 83 1.13 -16.42 8.68
CA PRO A 83 0.82 -14.99 8.68
C PRO A 83 1.70 -14.20 9.66
N GLY A 84 2.17 -13.01 9.25
CA GLY A 84 2.95 -12.12 10.11
C GLY A 84 4.45 -12.45 10.18
N GLU A 85 5.00 -13.15 9.20
CA GLU A 85 6.43 -13.51 9.13
C GLU A 85 7.35 -12.31 9.35
N THR A 86 7.13 -11.19 8.62
CA THR A 86 7.98 -9.99 8.74
C THR A 86 8.06 -9.44 10.17
N GLY A 87 6.94 -9.44 10.90
CA GLY A 87 6.91 -9.02 12.31
C GLY A 87 7.76 -9.91 13.20
N ARG A 88 7.60 -11.24 13.06
CA ARG A 88 8.40 -12.22 13.82
C ARG A 88 9.89 -12.19 13.45
N ARG A 89 10.22 -11.94 12.16
CA ARG A 89 11.62 -11.74 11.75
C ARG A 89 12.23 -10.53 12.44
N ARG A 90 11.53 -9.40 12.49
CA ARG A 90 11.99 -8.22 13.23
C ARG A 90 12.14 -8.50 14.73
N ALA A 91 11.25 -9.28 15.33
CA ALA A 91 11.35 -9.68 16.73
C ALA A 91 12.58 -10.60 16.96
N ALA A 92 12.79 -11.59 16.11
CA ALA A 92 14.00 -12.42 16.15
C ALA A 92 15.27 -11.57 16.03
N GLU A 93 15.32 -10.65 15.07
CA GLU A 93 16.49 -9.79 14.85
C GLU A 93 16.81 -8.90 16.05
N ARG A 94 15.79 -8.37 16.75
CA ARG A 94 16.01 -7.63 18.01
C ARG A 94 16.64 -8.47 19.12
N GLN A 95 16.35 -9.77 19.15
CA GLN A 95 16.85 -10.68 20.18
C GLN A 95 18.14 -11.41 19.78
N ALA A 96 18.57 -11.28 18.51
CA ALA A 96 19.71 -12.03 17.95
C ALA A 96 21.04 -11.73 18.66
N GLY A 97 21.20 -10.53 19.22
CA GLY A 97 22.41 -10.15 19.97
C GLY A 97 22.67 -10.98 21.21
N ASN A 98 21.67 -11.64 21.77
CA ASN A 98 21.74 -12.48 22.99
C ASN A 98 21.73 -13.99 22.67
N ALA A 99 21.70 -14.36 21.40
CA ALA A 99 21.62 -15.76 20.96
C ALA A 99 22.99 -16.37 20.68
N SER A 100 23.04 -17.70 20.52
CA SER A 100 24.29 -18.36 20.14
C SER A 100 24.69 -17.93 18.71
N PRO A 101 26.01 -17.69 18.47
CA PRO A 101 26.48 -17.34 17.13
C PRO A 101 26.08 -18.35 16.05
N ALA A 102 26.08 -19.63 16.37
CA ALA A 102 25.69 -20.70 15.46
C ALA A 102 24.22 -20.62 15.06
N SER A 103 23.30 -20.40 16.03
CA SER A 103 21.87 -20.22 15.77
C SER A 103 21.62 -18.99 14.90
N VAL A 104 22.27 -17.87 15.19
CA VAL A 104 22.14 -16.61 14.43
C VAL A 104 22.60 -16.77 12.99
N VAL A 105 23.77 -17.40 12.78
CA VAL A 105 24.30 -17.63 11.42
C VAL A 105 23.40 -18.60 10.63
N ALA A 106 22.91 -19.66 11.27
CA ALA A 106 21.98 -20.60 10.63
C ALA A 106 20.66 -19.93 10.22
N PHE A 107 20.12 -19.08 11.08
CA PHE A 107 18.91 -18.31 10.78
C PHE A 107 19.13 -17.35 9.60
N PHE A 108 20.18 -16.55 9.63
CA PHE A 108 20.45 -15.57 8.57
C PHE A 108 20.93 -16.21 7.25
N ALA A 109 21.33 -17.47 7.27
CA ALA A 109 21.55 -18.23 6.02
C ALA A 109 20.25 -18.48 5.25
N LYS A 110 19.11 -18.58 5.95
CA LYS A 110 17.78 -18.77 5.35
C LYS A 110 17.01 -17.46 5.19
N PHE A 111 17.13 -16.57 6.15
CA PHE A 111 16.39 -15.29 6.21
C PHE A 111 17.39 -14.12 6.25
N SER A 112 17.68 -13.50 5.11
CA SER A 112 18.54 -12.30 5.11
C SER A 112 18.01 -11.24 6.10
N PRO A 113 18.89 -10.55 6.85
CA PRO A 113 18.47 -9.51 7.79
C PRO A 113 17.61 -8.44 7.14
N ILE A 114 16.57 -8.00 7.83
CA ILE A 114 15.67 -6.93 7.38
C ILE A 114 15.78 -5.66 8.25
N THR A 115 16.61 -5.69 9.30
CA THR A 115 16.88 -4.55 10.17
C THR A 115 18.38 -4.31 10.33
N ALA A 116 18.75 -3.08 10.66
CA ALA A 116 20.14 -2.74 10.95
C ALA A 116 20.69 -3.55 12.14
N SER A 117 19.94 -3.67 13.24
CA SER A 117 20.34 -4.48 14.40
C SER A 117 20.51 -5.97 14.06
N GLY A 118 19.64 -6.52 13.19
CA GLY A 118 19.80 -7.90 12.69
C GLY A 118 21.07 -8.06 11.89
N THR A 119 21.41 -7.08 11.05
CA THR A 119 22.67 -7.09 10.27
C THR A 119 23.90 -6.99 11.19
N VAL A 120 23.85 -6.16 12.24
CA VAL A 120 24.91 -6.08 13.26
C VAL A 120 25.05 -7.41 14.00
N ALA A 121 23.94 -8.03 14.40
CA ALA A 121 23.97 -9.33 15.06
C ALA A 121 24.58 -10.43 14.16
N GLN A 122 24.26 -10.41 12.86
CA GLN A 122 24.88 -11.30 11.87
C GLN A 122 26.39 -11.09 11.78
N ALA A 123 26.85 -9.82 11.69
CA ALA A 123 28.27 -9.50 11.62
C ALA A 123 29.02 -10.04 12.85
N ARG A 124 28.51 -9.80 14.05
CA ARG A 124 29.09 -10.26 15.31
C ARG A 124 29.11 -11.79 15.41
N ALA A 125 28.03 -12.45 15.01
CA ALA A 125 27.96 -13.92 15.03
C ALA A 125 28.94 -14.55 14.04
N LEU A 126 29.09 -13.99 12.84
CA LEU A 126 30.08 -14.45 11.87
C LEU A 126 31.52 -14.27 12.38
N ALA A 127 31.83 -13.14 13.02
CA ALA A 127 33.12 -12.87 13.61
C ALA A 127 33.44 -13.86 14.76
N ALA A 128 32.46 -14.14 15.63
CA ALA A 128 32.61 -15.12 16.72
C ALA A 128 32.84 -16.54 16.21
N MET A 129 32.42 -16.85 14.98
CA MET A 129 32.68 -18.12 14.31
C MET A 129 33.97 -18.11 13.45
N GLY A 130 34.80 -17.08 13.55
CA GLY A 130 36.04 -16.93 12.79
C GLY A 130 35.85 -16.58 11.29
N ARG A 131 34.64 -16.24 10.86
CA ARG A 131 34.31 -15.92 9.48
C ARG A 131 34.52 -14.43 9.20
N THR A 132 35.81 -13.99 9.22
CA THR A 132 36.18 -12.56 9.21
C THR A 132 35.70 -11.79 7.99
N ALA A 133 35.89 -12.30 6.76
CA ALA A 133 35.50 -11.55 5.56
C ALA A 133 33.96 -11.35 5.47
N PRO A 134 33.10 -12.37 5.61
CA PRO A 134 31.65 -12.16 5.66
C PRO A 134 31.20 -11.29 6.84
N ALA A 135 31.88 -11.33 7.97
CA ALA A 135 31.59 -10.48 9.13
C ALA A 135 31.83 -9.00 8.81
N ASN A 136 32.96 -8.68 8.17
CA ASN A 136 33.26 -7.32 7.74
C ASN A 136 32.26 -6.80 6.70
N ASP A 137 31.85 -7.65 5.76
CA ASP A 137 30.84 -7.26 4.74
C ASP A 137 29.47 -6.97 5.37
N ALA A 138 29.03 -7.80 6.33
CA ALA A 138 27.82 -7.56 7.09
C ALA A 138 27.92 -6.27 7.93
N ALA A 139 29.07 -6.02 8.57
CA ALA A 139 29.31 -4.79 9.34
C ALA A 139 29.26 -3.53 8.46
N ARG A 140 29.88 -3.54 7.28
CA ARG A 140 29.78 -2.46 6.30
C ARG A 140 28.34 -2.24 5.84
N THR A 141 27.61 -3.34 5.58
CA THR A 141 26.20 -3.28 5.19
C THR A 141 25.38 -2.59 6.28
N ALA A 142 25.53 -3.01 7.55
CA ALA A 142 24.85 -2.38 8.68
C ALA A 142 25.20 -0.89 8.82
N TRP A 143 26.48 -0.55 8.66
CA TRP A 143 26.95 0.83 8.75
C TRP A 143 26.31 1.75 7.71
N ARG A 144 26.25 1.29 6.47
CA ARG A 144 25.64 2.04 5.35
C ARG A 144 24.12 2.23 5.46
N MET A 145 23.44 1.48 6.34
CA MET A 145 22.00 1.66 6.60
C MET A 145 21.68 2.97 7.37
N GLY A 146 22.68 3.69 7.87
CA GLY A 146 22.53 4.99 8.53
C GLY A 146 22.39 4.87 10.05
N SER A 147 21.19 5.16 10.59
CA SER A 147 20.94 5.17 12.03
C SER A 147 21.04 3.77 12.65
N LEU A 148 21.84 3.68 13.69
CA LEU A 148 21.99 2.48 14.53
C LEU A 148 21.63 2.81 15.97
N ALA A 149 21.20 1.83 16.74
CA ALA A 149 21.16 1.94 18.20
C ALA A 149 22.59 2.19 18.73
N SER A 150 22.73 2.95 19.80
CA SER A 150 24.05 3.33 20.34
C SER A 150 24.93 2.12 20.66
N ALA A 151 24.37 1.02 21.15
CA ALA A 151 25.09 -0.21 21.42
C ALA A 151 25.60 -0.88 20.12
N ASP A 152 24.79 -0.86 19.06
CA ASP A 152 25.15 -1.41 17.75
C ASP A 152 26.22 -0.56 17.07
N GLU A 153 26.10 0.77 17.14
CA GLU A 153 27.11 1.71 16.65
C GLU A 153 28.46 1.47 17.33
N ALA A 154 28.47 1.38 18.66
CA ALA A 154 29.67 1.11 19.44
C ALA A 154 30.27 -0.27 19.09
N ALA A 155 29.45 -1.29 18.90
CA ALA A 155 29.91 -2.63 18.52
C ALA A 155 30.58 -2.63 17.14
N ILE A 156 29.99 -1.95 16.15
CA ILE A 156 30.59 -1.83 14.81
C ILE A 156 31.93 -1.09 14.88
N LEU A 157 31.98 0.06 15.54
CA LEU A 157 33.22 0.84 15.64
C LEU A 157 34.33 0.09 16.40
N GLY A 158 33.97 -0.56 17.51
CA GLY A 158 34.95 -1.29 18.34
C GLY A 158 35.48 -2.56 17.71
N GLN A 159 34.66 -3.30 16.97
CA GLN A 159 35.03 -4.60 16.42
C GLN A 159 35.39 -4.58 14.94
N PHE A 160 34.79 -3.68 14.16
CA PHE A 160 34.92 -3.64 12.70
C PHE A 160 35.39 -2.28 12.16
N GLY A 161 35.74 -1.32 13.03
CA GLY A 161 36.14 0.03 12.62
C GLY A 161 37.26 0.05 11.58
N SER A 162 38.26 -0.85 11.70
CA SER A 162 39.34 -0.96 10.72
C SER A 162 38.92 -1.51 9.36
N ALA A 163 37.74 -2.12 9.26
CA ALA A 163 37.18 -2.62 8.00
C ALA A 163 36.34 -1.59 7.28
N LEU A 164 35.95 -0.48 7.94
CA LEU A 164 35.19 0.61 7.33
C LEU A 164 36.09 1.49 6.46
N THR A 165 35.61 1.83 5.29
CA THR A 165 36.29 2.70 4.32
C THR A 165 35.63 4.08 4.29
N PRO A 166 36.31 5.13 3.78
CA PRO A 166 35.67 6.44 3.56
C PRO A 166 34.37 6.36 2.75
N ALA A 167 34.27 5.43 1.79
CA ALA A 167 33.05 5.22 1.03
C ALA A 167 31.89 4.64 1.88
N ASP A 168 32.21 3.86 2.93
CA ASP A 168 31.21 3.38 3.89
C ASP A 168 30.68 4.53 4.75
N HIS A 169 31.56 5.43 5.14
CA HIS A 169 31.20 6.64 5.88
C HIS A 169 30.39 7.62 5.02
N ASP A 170 30.76 7.80 3.75
CA ASP A 170 29.98 8.60 2.80
C ASP A 170 28.56 8.05 2.62
N ALA A 171 28.42 6.73 2.45
CA ALA A 171 27.12 6.09 2.30
C ALA A 171 26.26 6.22 3.58
N ARG A 172 26.90 6.06 4.76
CA ARG A 172 26.20 6.28 6.04
C ARG A 172 25.77 7.72 6.21
N MET A 173 26.64 8.66 5.91
CA MET A 173 26.33 10.10 6.01
C MET A 173 25.15 10.48 5.14
N ASP A 174 25.11 10.01 3.89
CA ASP A 174 23.98 10.22 3.00
C ASP A 174 22.68 9.64 3.60
N ALA A 175 22.71 8.39 4.08
CA ALA A 175 21.57 7.73 4.71
C ALA A 175 21.09 8.49 5.97
N LEU A 176 22.00 8.93 6.84
CA LEU A 176 21.67 9.72 8.04
C LEU A 176 21.00 11.04 7.70
N LEU A 177 21.47 11.73 6.65
CA LEU A 177 20.85 12.96 6.19
C LEU A 177 19.44 12.69 5.65
N TRP A 178 19.23 11.67 4.83
CA TRP A 178 17.89 11.31 4.35
C TRP A 178 16.94 10.94 5.50
N GLN A 179 17.43 10.26 6.53
CA GLN A 179 16.68 9.88 7.72
C GLN A 179 16.42 11.04 8.70
N GLY A 180 17.01 12.21 8.47
CA GLY A 180 16.92 13.35 9.38
C GLY A 180 17.69 13.19 10.69
N ALA A 181 18.62 12.24 10.77
CA ALA A 181 19.41 11.93 11.96
C ALA A 181 20.60 12.91 12.10
N THR A 182 20.31 14.21 12.16
CA THR A 182 21.27 15.31 12.06
C THR A 182 22.34 15.28 13.14
N SER A 183 22.02 14.89 14.38
CA SER A 183 22.99 14.79 15.47
C SER A 183 24.02 13.68 15.21
N THR A 184 23.61 12.55 14.65
CA THR A 184 24.52 11.48 14.27
C THR A 184 25.33 11.86 13.03
N ALA A 185 24.67 12.50 12.03
CA ALA A 185 25.32 13.02 10.85
C ALA A 185 26.44 14.03 11.18
N ALA A 186 26.22 14.89 12.18
CA ALA A 186 27.25 15.83 12.63
C ALA A 186 28.51 15.15 13.16
N ARG A 187 28.36 14.01 13.86
CA ARG A 187 29.51 13.19 14.32
C ARG A 187 30.17 12.44 13.17
N GLU A 188 29.39 11.93 12.23
CA GLU A 188 29.86 11.17 11.07
C GLU A 188 30.69 12.02 10.11
N LEU A 189 30.46 13.31 10.08
CA LEU A 189 31.14 14.27 9.19
C LEU A 189 32.68 14.22 9.31
N ALA A 190 33.22 13.83 10.48
CA ALA A 190 34.68 13.70 10.69
C ALA A 190 35.29 12.57 9.83
N TYR A 191 34.51 11.57 9.43
CA TYR A 191 35.01 10.34 8.81
C TYR A 191 34.74 10.26 7.29
N VAL A 192 33.89 11.15 6.76
CA VAL A 192 33.56 11.16 5.32
C VAL A 192 34.78 11.56 4.47
N SER A 193 34.73 11.14 3.19
CA SER A 193 35.79 11.50 2.23
C SER A 193 35.90 13.02 2.03
N ALA A 194 37.11 13.50 1.77
CA ALA A 194 37.35 14.91 1.49
C ALA A 194 36.53 15.42 0.28
N ALA A 195 36.29 14.57 -0.71
CA ALA A 195 35.53 14.91 -1.91
C ALA A 195 34.04 15.15 -1.63
N LYS A 196 33.44 14.41 -0.69
CA LYS A 196 32.01 14.50 -0.36
C LYS A 196 31.72 15.41 0.84
N ARG A 197 32.73 15.72 1.66
CA ARG A 197 32.55 16.55 2.83
C ARG A 197 31.83 17.88 2.55
N PRO A 198 32.19 18.67 1.53
CA PRO A 198 31.55 19.99 1.32
C PRO A 198 30.04 19.89 1.04
N VAL A 199 29.58 18.91 0.25
CA VAL A 199 28.15 18.74 0.00
C VAL A 199 27.42 18.23 1.23
N PHE A 200 28.03 17.36 2.05
CA PHE A 200 27.42 16.90 3.29
C PHE A 200 27.33 17.98 4.35
N GLU A 201 28.34 18.86 4.46
CA GLU A 201 28.30 20.06 5.32
C GLU A 201 27.15 20.98 4.88
N ALA A 202 27.02 21.20 3.58
CA ALA A 202 25.94 22.02 3.02
C ALA A 202 24.55 21.42 3.35
N ARG A 203 24.35 20.12 3.13
CA ARG A 203 23.11 19.44 3.43
C ARG A 203 22.77 19.48 4.93
N LEU A 204 23.77 19.22 5.80
CA LEU A 204 23.59 19.29 7.24
C LEU A 204 23.20 20.69 7.72
N ALA A 205 23.84 21.73 7.18
CA ALA A 205 23.50 23.12 7.50
C ALA A 205 22.05 23.46 7.14
N LEU A 206 21.58 23.04 5.97
CA LEU A 206 20.18 23.23 5.54
C LEU A 206 19.20 22.48 6.44
N ARG A 207 19.49 21.23 6.77
CA ARG A 207 18.61 20.38 7.59
C ARG A 207 18.53 20.83 9.05
N THR A 208 19.60 21.42 9.59
CA THR A 208 19.63 21.95 10.96
C THR A 208 19.24 23.42 11.05
N ASN A 209 18.96 24.05 9.91
CA ASN A 209 18.79 25.50 9.82
C ASN A 209 19.92 26.26 10.55
N ALA A 210 21.17 25.87 10.25
CA ALA A 210 22.37 26.47 10.85
C ALA A 210 22.48 27.95 10.49
N PRO A 211 23.25 28.76 11.25
CA PRO A 211 23.40 30.19 10.97
C PRO A 211 23.83 30.53 9.54
N ASN A 212 24.61 29.66 8.90
CA ASN A 212 25.07 29.78 7.51
C ASN A 212 24.14 29.13 6.46
N ALA A 213 22.99 28.61 6.86
CA ALA A 213 22.08 27.88 5.94
C ALA A 213 21.63 28.74 4.74
N SER A 214 21.40 30.04 4.96
CA SER A 214 21.06 30.99 3.88
C SER A 214 22.18 31.10 2.86
N ASP A 215 23.42 31.29 3.31
CA ASP A 215 24.59 31.39 2.43
C ASP A 215 24.81 30.10 1.64
N VAL A 216 24.69 28.98 2.31
CA VAL A 216 24.78 27.64 1.69
C VAL A 216 23.68 27.44 0.64
N ALA A 217 22.44 27.88 0.94
CA ALA A 217 21.33 27.80 0.00
C ALA A 217 21.54 28.67 -1.25
N MET A 218 22.18 29.83 -1.10
CA MET A 218 22.44 30.75 -2.21
C MET A 218 23.66 30.37 -3.03
N ASN A 219 24.76 30.05 -2.38
CA ASN A 219 26.06 29.85 -3.04
C ASN A 219 26.29 28.39 -3.50
N GLY A 220 25.60 27.42 -2.89
CA GLY A 220 25.74 25.99 -3.20
C GLY A 220 25.03 25.55 -4.49
N GLN A 221 24.21 26.40 -5.11
CA GLN A 221 23.40 26.03 -6.27
C GLN A 221 24.25 25.51 -7.45
N THR A 222 25.31 26.16 -7.78
CA THR A 222 26.20 25.79 -8.88
C THR A 222 27.06 24.56 -8.53
N ALA A 223 27.57 24.53 -7.30
CA ALA A 223 28.47 23.46 -6.86
C ALA A 223 27.75 22.12 -6.63
N TYR A 224 26.51 22.15 -6.11
CA TYR A 224 25.80 20.97 -5.62
C TYR A 224 24.44 20.76 -6.32
N GLY A 225 24.11 21.53 -7.34
CA GLY A 225 22.81 21.52 -8.01
C GLY A 225 22.44 20.21 -8.74
N THR A 226 23.38 19.28 -8.86
CA THR A 226 23.17 17.94 -9.40
C THR A 226 23.16 16.85 -8.33
N ASP A 227 23.50 17.17 -7.07
CA ASP A 227 23.38 16.24 -5.95
C ASP A 227 21.92 16.18 -5.48
N ALA A 228 21.31 14.99 -5.57
CA ALA A 228 19.90 14.79 -5.26
C ALA A 228 19.54 15.18 -3.82
N GLY A 229 20.43 14.88 -2.86
CA GLY A 229 20.24 15.21 -1.46
C GLY A 229 20.25 16.72 -1.24
N TYR A 230 21.22 17.44 -1.80
CA TYR A 230 21.26 18.90 -1.72
C TYR A 230 20.05 19.55 -2.40
N VAL A 231 19.63 19.02 -3.56
CA VAL A 231 18.44 19.53 -4.28
C VAL A 231 17.21 19.47 -3.40
N ALA A 232 16.98 18.33 -2.75
CA ALA A 232 15.83 18.10 -1.87
C ALA A 232 15.93 18.93 -0.56
N ASP A 233 17.11 18.94 0.07
CA ASP A 233 17.33 19.64 1.34
C ASP A 233 17.17 21.15 1.18
N ARG A 234 17.69 21.70 0.07
CA ARG A 234 17.52 23.13 -0.26
C ARG A 234 16.06 23.49 -0.50
N ALA A 235 15.33 22.71 -1.28
CA ALA A 235 13.92 22.94 -1.53
C ALA A 235 13.09 22.89 -0.24
N THR A 236 13.38 21.91 0.62
CA THR A 236 12.72 21.73 1.91
C THR A 236 13.02 22.91 2.85
N TRP A 237 14.28 23.34 2.92
CA TRP A 237 14.68 24.49 3.72
C TRP A 237 14.00 25.78 3.25
N LEU A 238 14.00 26.07 1.93
CA LEU A 238 13.31 27.23 1.36
C LEU A 238 11.83 27.24 1.71
N ARG A 239 11.15 26.11 1.55
CA ARG A 239 9.73 25.97 1.89
C ARG A 239 9.48 26.25 3.38
N ASN A 240 10.29 25.66 4.26
CA ASN A 240 10.14 25.79 5.71
C ASN A 240 10.48 27.20 6.21
N SER A 241 11.33 27.93 5.48
CA SER A 241 11.66 29.35 5.72
C SER A 241 10.63 30.31 5.13
N GLY A 242 9.47 29.82 4.64
CA GLY A 242 8.44 30.67 4.05
C GLY A 242 8.66 31.06 2.60
N ALA A 243 9.76 30.61 1.96
CA ALA A 243 10.11 30.92 0.58
C ALA A 243 9.64 29.84 -0.41
N SER A 244 8.40 29.36 -0.28
CA SER A 244 7.83 28.32 -1.16
C SER A 244 7.92 28.63 -2.65
N PRO A 245 7.71 29.88 -3.14
CA PRO A 245 7.91 30.19 -4.56
C PRO A 245 9.36 29.92 -5.02
N SER A 246 10.35 30.25 -4.21
CA SER A 246 11.77 30.00 -4.52
C SER A 246 12.10 28.52 -4.55
N ALA A 247 11.52 27.72 -3.63
CA ALA A 247 11.65 26.27 -3.64
C ALA A 247 11.10 25.65 -4.94
N ARG A 248 9.93 26.13 -5.39
CA ARG A 248 9.29 25.67 -6.63
C ARG A 248 10.11 26.05 -7.86
N THR A 249 10.58 27.31 -7.94
CA THR A 249 11.46 27.77 -9.02
C THR A 249 12.75 26.94 -9.07
N TRP A 250 13.32 26.61 -7.91
CA TRP A 250 14.50 25.75 -7.81
C TRP A 250 14.25 24.34 -8.35
N LEU A 251 13.15 23.73 -7.94
CA LEU A 251 12.81 22.36 -8.38
C LEU A 251 12.35 22.31 -9.85
N ALA A 252 11.78 23.38 -10.39
CA ALA A 252 11.33 23.43 -11.79
C ALA A 252 12.49 23.47 -12.80
N GLN A 253 13.72 23.79 -12.35
CA GLN A 253 14.89 23.81 -13.23
C GLN A 253 15.21 22.41 -13.75
N SER A 254 15.42 22.30 -15.06
CA SER A 254 15.90 21.05 -15.67
C SER A 254 17.31 20.74 -15.20
N ARG A 255 17.55 19.50 -14.80
CA ARG A 255 18.85 19.03 -14.33
C ARG A 255 19.05 17.54 -14.60
N THR A 256 20.31 17.15 -14.68
CA THR A 256 20.69 15.73 -14.64
C THR A 256 21.32 15.47 -13.27
N LEU A 257 20.77 14.54 -12.51
CA LEU A 257 21.31 14.17 -11.21
C LEU A 257 22.64 13.44 -11.38
N SER A 258 23.60 13.73 -10.52
CA SER A 258 24.92 13.07 -10.53
C SER A 258 24.84 11.59 -10.09
N SER A 259 23.81 11.24 -9.33
CA SER A 259 23.50 9.88 -8.91
C SER A 259 22.01 9.77 -8.56
N ARG A 260 21.50 8.53 -8.51
CA ARG A 260 20.15 8.26 -7.98
C ARG A 260 20.07 8.75 -6.52
N PRO A 261 18.94 9.34 -6.09
CA PRO A 261 18.73 9.71 -4.69
C PRO A 261 18.93 8.52 -3.74
N GLY A 262 19.59 8.73 -2.61
CA GLY A 262 19.78 7.71 -1.58
C GLY A 262 18.47 7.26 -0.92
N ASP A 263 17.49 8.17 -0.82
CA ASP A 263 16.07 7.85 -0.56
C ASP A 263 15.23 8.42 -1.72
N THR A 264 14.93 7.56 -2.67
CA THR A 264 14.14 7.93 -3.85
C THR A 264 12.71 8.32 -3.49
N GLY A 265 12.10 7.64 -2.52
CA GLY A 265 10.74 7.95 -2.07
C GLY A 265 10.66 9.34 -1.44
N GLU A 266 11.62 9.71 -0.60
CA GLU A 266 11.68 11.04 0.00
C GLU A 266 11.93 12.13 -1.04
N TYR A 267 12.83 11.89 -2.01
CA TYR A 267 13.08 12.82 -3.10
C TYR A 267 11.81 13.08 -3.92
N LEU A 268 11.06 12.03 -4.27
CA LEU A 268 9.80 12.14 -5.00
C LEU A 268 8.72 12.87 -4.19
N ASP A 269 8.65 12.66 -2.87
CA ASP A 269 7.73 13.40 -1.99
C ASP A 269 8.04 14.90 -1.99
N VAL A 270 9.32 15.28 -1.95
CA VAL A 270 9.72 16.69 -2.07
C VAL A 270 9.27 17.29 -3.40
N LEU A 271 9.43 16.58 -4.52
CA LEU A 271 8.93 17.02 -5.82
C LEU A 271 7.40 17.12 -5.82
N TYR A 272 6.70 16.07 -5.37
CA TYR A 272 5.24 16.03 -5.37
C TYR A 272 4.62 17.12 -4.49
N THR A 273 5.13 17.30 -3.28
CA THR A 273 4.65 18.34 -2.37
C THR A 273 4.77 19.74 -2.97
N ASN A 274 5.88 20.05 -3.64
CA ASN A 274 6.10 21.34 -4.27
C ASN A 274 5.31 21.51 -5.57
N ALA A 275 5.23 20.47 -6.42
CA ALA A 275 4.42 20.47 -7.63
C ALA A 275 2.93 20.67 -7.32
N ARG A 276 2.42 19.96 -6.31
CA ARG A 276 1.03 20.11 -5.84
C ARG A 276 0.77 21.52 -5.29
N GLY A 277 1.72 22.06 -4.51
CA GLY A 277 1.62 23.44 -4.04
C GLY A 277 1.59 24.46 -5.18
N ALA A 278 2.41 24.27 -6.21
CA ALA A 278 2.40 25.12 -7.41
C ALA A 278 1.06 25.01 -8.17
N ALA A 279 0.54 23.80 -8.35
CA ALA A 279 -0.76 23.59 -9.01
C ALA A 279 -1.91 24.25 -8.23
N ASN A 280 -1.93 24.13 -6.90
CA ASN A 280 -2.95 24.76 -6.05
C ASN A 280 -2.94 26.29 -6.13
N ASP A 281 -1.75 26.88 -6.35
CA ASP A 281 -1.59 28.34 -6.48
C ASP A 281 -1.70 28.82 -7.95
N GLY A 282 -2.13 27.95 -8.88
CA GLY A 282 -2.30 28.28 -10.30
C GLY A 282 -1.00 28.39 -11.09
N GLN A 283 0.16 28.00 -10.51
CA GLN A 283 1.46 28.00 -11.16
C GLN A 283 1.65 26.72 -12.00
N TYR A 284 0.78 26.52 -12.97
CA TYR A 284 0.66 25.23 -13.69
C TYR A 284 1.91 24.84 -14.46
N GLN A 285 2.60 25.81 -15.10
CA GLN A 285 3.84 25.54 -15.81
C GLN A 285 4.93 25.04 -14.82
N THR A 286 5.08 25.70 -13.68
CA THR A 286 6.02 25.29 -12.63
C THR A 286 5.67 23.91 -12.08
N ALA A 287 4.39 23.62 -11.84
CA ALA A 287 3.93 22.31 -11.38
C ALA A 287 4.30 21.20 -12.38
N TYR A 288 4.09 21.45 -13.67
CA TYR A 288 4.46 20.51 -14.73
C TYR A 288 5.99 20.33 -14.82
N ASP A 289 6.77 21.43 -14.77
CA ASP A 289 8.22 21.37 -14.87
C ASP A 289 8.87 20.63 -13.70
N ILE A 290 8.26 20.67 -12.51
CA ILE A 290 8.68 19.83 -11.39
C ILE A 290 8.27 18.36 -11.65
N ALA A 291 7.02 18.12 -12.03
CA ALA A 291 6.50 16.76 -12.16
C ALA A 291 7.19 15.95 -13.26
N ARG A 292 7.56 16.57 -14.39
CA ARG A 292 8.23 15.88 -15.49
C ARG A 292 9.60 15.32 -15.12
N GLN A 293 10.26 15.82 -14.05
CA GLN A 293 11.55 15.35 -13.57
C GLN A 293 11.50 13.93 -12.97
N ILE A 294 10.33 13.37 -12.80
CA ILE A 294 10.15 11.95 -12.49
C ILE A 294 10.93 11.04 -13.43
N ALA A 295 11.17 11.48 -14.67
CA ALA A 295 11.95 10.76 -15.67
C ALA A 295 13.44 10.60 -15.31
N ASP A 296 13.97 11.51 -14.49
CA ASP A 296 15.41 11.60 -14.22
C ASP A 296 15.81 10.78 -12.98
N VAL A 297 14.82 10.27 -12.24
CA VAL A 297 15.05 9.57 -10.96
C VAL A 297 15.45 8.11 -11.18
N TYR A 298 14.96 7.48 -12.27
CA TYR A 298 15.23 6.08 -12.58
C TYR A 298 15.83 5.93 -13.97
N PRO A 299 16.78 4.99 -14.16
CA PRO A 299 17.14 4.52 -15.49
C PRO A 299 15.90 4.04 -16.26
N ALA A 300 15.90 4.22 -17.58
CA ALA A 300 14.76 3.87 -18.45
C ALA A 300 14.33 2.40 -18.35
N THR A 301 15.25 1.52 -17.93
CA THR A 301 15.02 0.08 -17.76
C THR A 301 14.51 -0.31 -16.37
N THR A 302 14.35 0.65 -15.44
CA THR A 302 13.92 0.33 -14.07
C THR A 302 12.44 -0.03 -14.06
N ASP A 303 12.13 -1.22 -13.55
CA ASP A 303 10.76 -1.58 -13.18
C ASP A 303 10.37 -0.85 -11.89
N VAL A 304 9.65 0.25 -12.05
CA VAL A 304 9.17 1.06 -10.93
C VAL A 304 8.13 0.29 -10.12
N ALA A 305 7.33 -0.57 -10.75
CA ALA A 305 6.30 -1.36 -10.06
C ALA A 305 6.90 -2.38 -9.08
N ALA A 306 8.17 -2.75 -9.25
CA ALA A 306 8.90 -3.62 -8.33
C ALA A 306 9.57 -2.87 -7.16
N GLN A 307 9.56 -1.53 -7.14
CA GLN A 307 10.18 -0.74 -6.07
C GLN A 307 9.36 -0.76 -4.76
N SER A 308 9.88 -0.14 -3.71
CA SER A 308 9.19 -0.03 -2.42
C SER A 308 7.82 0.66 -2.58
N TYR A 309 6.91 0.39 -1.63
CA TYR A 309 5.58 1.00 -1.64
C TYR A 309 5.65 2.53 -1.68
N LYS A 310 6.50 3.15 -0.82
CA LYS A 310 6.69 4.61 -0.77
C LYS A 310 7.16 5.16 -2.12
N GLU A 311 8.16 4.53 -2.73
CA GLU A 311 8.67 4.97 -4.04
C GLU A 311 7.59 4.92 -5.12
N ARG A 312 6.83 3.82 -5.19
CA ARG A 312 5.74 3.67 -6.17
C ARG A 312 4.61 4.67 -5.95
N ASP A 313 4.23 4.89 -4.69
CA ASP A 313 3.15 5.80 -4.33
C ASP A 313 3.49 7.23 -4.74
N GLU A 314 4.65 7.73 -4.35
CA GLU A 314 5.08 9.08 -4.71
C GLU A 314 5.33 9.24 -6.22
N TYR A 315 5.86 8.20 -6.87
CA TYR A 315 6.03 8.19 -8.32
C TYR A 315 4.68 8.32 -9.04
N THR A 316 3.71 7.51 -8.67
CA THR A 316 2.38 7.55 -9.31
C THR A 316 1.65 8.85 -9.00
N ASN A 317 1.72 9.36 -7.76
CA ASN A 317 1.14 10.65 -7.38
C ASN A 317 1.69 11.80 -8.23
N LEU A 318 3.01 11.86 -8.42
CA LEU A 318 3.67 12.90 -9.19
C LEU A 318 3.36 12.78 -10.69
N ALA A 319 3.38 11.57 -11.26
CA ALA A 319 3.03 11.32 -12.65
C ALA A 319 1.57 11.70 -12.95
N TRP A 320 0.65 11.34 -12.04
CA TRP A 320 -0.76 11.69 -12.15
C TRP A 320 -0.97 13.20 -12.12
N LEU A 321 -0.39 13.90 -11.15
CA LEU A 321 -0.48 15.35 -11.03
C LEU A 321 0.04 16.05 -12.30
N GLY A 322 1.21 15.65 -12.76
CA GLY A 322 1.82 16.22 -13.98
C GLY A 322 0.97 15.98 -15.22
N GLY A 323 0.40 14.77 -15.36
CA GLY A 323 -0.50 14.42 -16.47
C GLY A 323 -1.77 15.25 -16.47
N GLN A 324 -2.41 15.42 -15.30
CA GLN A 324 -3.62 16.26 -15.17
C GLN A 324 -3.33 17.74 -15.48
N VAL A 325 -2.24 18.27 -14.95
CA VAL A 325 -1.83 19.67 -15.21
C VAL A 325 -1.51 19.88 -16.69
N ALA A 326 -0.77 18.96 -17.31
CA ALA A 326 -0.42 19.05 -18.72
C ALA A 326 -1.66 19.01 -19.62
N LEU A 327 -2.61 18.09 -19.34
CA LEU A 327 -3.81 17.92 -20.15
C LEU A 327 -4.81 19.07 -19.97
N LYS A 328 -5.16 19.35 -18.72
CA LYS A 328 -6.31 20.23 -18.41
C LYS A 328 -5.96 21.70 -18.30
N GLN A 329 -4.76 22.02 -17.85
CA GLN A 329 -4.37 23.41 -17.56
C GLN A 329 -3.46 24.00 -18.62
N LEU A 330 -2.55 23.19 -19.18
CA LEU A 330 -1.57 23.67 -20.15
C LEU A 330 -1.92 23.38 -21.61
N GLY A 331 -2.94 22.54 -21.87
CA GLY A 331 -3.27 22.14 -23.23
C GLY A 331 -2.14 21.36 -23.93
N ARG A 332 -1.38 20.56 -23.18
CA ARG A 332 -0.25 19.75 -23.67
C ARG A 332 -0.57 18.24 -23.63
N PRO A 333 -1.48 17.78 -24.50
CA PRO A 333 -1.96 16.40 -24.42
C PRO A 333 -0.85 15.37 -24.74
N ALA A 334 0.12 15.68 -25.59
CA ALA A 334 1.24 14.78 -25.87
C ALA A 334 2.11 14.55 -24.63
N ASP A 335 2.37 15.56 -23.85
CA ASP A 335 3.13 15.47 -22.60
C ASP A 335 2.33 14.70 -21.53
N ALA A 336 1.03 14.98 -21.45
CA ALA A 336 0.13 14.29 -20.54
C ALA A 336 0.07 12.78 -20.81
N MET A 337 0.06 12.38 -22.08
CA MET A 337 0.06 10.99 -22.51
C MET A 337 1.26 10.24 -21.92
N VAL A 338 2.46 10.81 -21.98
CA VAL A 338 3.69 10.21 -21.43
C VAL A 338 3.59 10.04 -19.92
N LEU A 339 3.06 11.04 -19.22
CA LEU A 339 2.94 10.99 -17.75
C LEU A 339 1.86 10.01 -17.29
N PHE A 340 0.73 9.90 -17.99
CA PHE A 340 -0.27 8.89 -17.68
C PHE A 340 0.18 7.47 -17.99
N ASP A 341 0.97 7.26 -19.03
CA ASP A 341 1.61 5.97 -19.30
C ASP A 341 2.57 5.58 -18.17
N ARG A 342 3.41 6.52 -17.71
CA ARG A 342 4.28 6.34 -16.54
C ARG A 342 3.49 6.03 -15.27
N TYR A 343 2.37 6.72 -15.04
CA TYR A 343 1.47 6.44 -13.93
C TYR A 343 1.00 4.97 -13.96
N GLY A 344 0.52 4.51 -15.11
CA GLY A 344 0.02 3.13 -15.27
C GLY A 344 1.10 2.07 -15.07
N LYS A 345 2.33 2.36 -15.48
CA LYS A 345 3.50 1.47 -15.33
C LYS A 345 4.14 1.54 -13.93
N GLY A 346 3.79 2.52 -13.12
CA GLY A 346 4.34 2.69 -11.76
C GLY A 346 3.79 1.71 -10.73
N SER A 347 2.85 0.84 -11.10
CA SER A 347 2.24 -0.12 -10.18
C SER A 347 1.75 -1.37 -10.91
N ASN A 348 1.82 -2.52 -10.24
CA ASN A 348 1.19 -3.77 -10.70
C ASN A 348 -0.31 -3.84 -10.38
N SER A 349 -0.90 -2.81 -9.76
CA SER A 349 -2.32 -2.76 -9.46
C SER A 349 -3.15 -2.59 -10.75
N PRO A 350 -4.07 -3.52 -11.08
CA PRO A 350 -4.96 -3.39 -12.23
C PRO A 350 -5.74 -2.08 -12.27
N THR A 351 -6.09 -1.56 -11.10
CA THR A 351 -6.78 -0.26 -10.97
C THR A 351 -5.89 0.90 -11.42
N VAL A 352 -4.63 0.91 -11.01
CA VAL A 352 -3.66 1.96 -11.41
C VAL A 352 -3.32 1.82 -12.89
N THR A 353 -3.02 0.60 -13.34
CA THR A 353 -2.65 0.33 -14.73
C THR A 353 -3.78 0.70 -15.69
N SER A 354 -5.02 0.23 -15.44
CA SER A 354 -6.16 0.54 -16.31
C SER A 354 -6.49 2.04 -16.33
N LYS A 355 -6.35 2.73 -15.19
CA LYS A 355 -6.52 4.18 -15.10
C LYS A 355 -5.47 4.91 -15.93
N GLY A 356 -4.19 4.54 -15.79
CA GLY A 356 -3.11 5.15 -16.56
C GLY A 356 -3.27 4.97 -18.07
N LEU A 357 -3.59 3.76 -18.51
CA LEU A 357 -3.85 3.44 -19.91
C LEU A 357 -5.05 4.22 -20.46
N TYR A 358 -6.16 4.27 -19.73
CA TYR A 358 -7.35 5.02 -20.16
C TYR A 358 -7.04 6.51 -20.33
N TRP A 359 -6.37 7.14 -19.37
CA TRP A 359 -6.04 8.55 -19.42
C TRP A 359 -4.93 8.88 -20.44
N ALA A 360 -3.99 7.95 -20.68
CA ALA A 360 -3.05 8.06 -21.78
C ALA A 360 -3.79 8.02 -23.14
N GLY A 361 -4.80 7.15 -23.26
CA GLY A 361 -5.69 7.11 -24.43
C GLY A 361 -6.46 8.42 -24.64
N ARG A 362 -7.03 9.00 -23.57
CA ARG A 362 -7.70 10.32 -23.63
C ARG A 362 -6.73 11.43 -24.08
N ALA A 363 -5.51 11.41 -23.53
CA ALA A 363 -4.49 12.39 -23.89
C ALA A 363 -4.02 12.20 -25.35
N ALA A 364 -3.81 10.97 -25.79
CA ALA A 364 -3.47 10.67 -27.18
C ALA A 364 -4.58 11.13 -28.15
N GLN A 365 -5.85 10.90 -27.79
CA GLN A 365 -7.00 11.39 -28.56
C GLN A 365 -7.03 12.91 -28.64
N ALA A 366 -6.81 13.61 -27.53
CA ALA A 366 -6.73 15.07 -27.49
C ALA A 366 -5.54 15.62 -28.29
N ALA A 367 -4.46 14.84 -28.46
CA ALA A 367 -3.30 15.16 -29.29
C ALA A 367 -3.52 14.84 -30.79
N GLY A 368 -4.71 14.35 -31.19
CA GLY A 368 -4.99 13.92 -32.56
C GLY A 368 -4.36 12.58 -32.97
N ARG A 369 -3.79 11.84 -32.01
CA ARG A 369 -3.08 10.57 -32.22
C ARG A 369 -4.04 9.39 -32.08
N THR A 370 -5.02 9.28 -32.98
CA THR A 370 -6.13 8.32 -32.89
C THR A 370 -5.65 6.86 -32.82
N ALA A 371 -4.63 6.49 -33.57
CA ALA A 371 -4.10 5.12 -33.57
C ALA A 371 -3.51 4.75 -32.20
N GLU A 372 -2.71 5.63 -31.60
CA GLU A 372 -2.16 5.44 -30.25
C GLU A 372 -3.27 5.43 -29.18
N ALA A 373 -4.26 6.32 -29.31
CA ALA A 373 -5.41 6.34 -28.41
C ALA A 373 -6.14 5.00 -28.40
N ASN A 374 -6.39 4.41 -29.57
CA ASN A 374 -7.04 3.12 -29.70
C ASN A 374 -6.18 1.97 -29.13
N GLN A 375 -4.86 2.05 -29.23
CA GLN A 375 -3.95 1.07 -28.61
C GLN A 375 -4.04 1.14 -27.07
N TYR A 376 -4.00 2.34 -26.49
CA TYR A 376 -4.15 2.54 -25.06
C TYR A 376 -5.53 2.08 -24.56
N TYR A 377 -6.60 2.44 -25.26
CA TYR A 377 -7.95 1.99 -24.89
C TYR A 377 -8.08 0.46 -25.02
N ALA A 378 -7.49 -0.17 -26.05
CA ALA A 378 -7.53 -1.63 -26.19
C ALA A 378 -6.79 -2.33 -25.05
N ALA A 379 -5.65 -1.79 -24.62
CA ALA A 379 -4.92 -2.30 -23.47
C ALA A 379 -5.71 -2.12 -22.16
N ALA A 380 -6.31 -0.95 -21.96
CA ALA A 380 -7.15 -0.69 -20.78
C ALA A 380 -8.38 -1.61 -20.74
N ALA A 381 -9.04 -1.84 -21.88
CA ALA A 381 -10.22 -2.71 -22.00
C ALA A 381 -9.97 -4.18 -21.65
N GLY A 382 -8.70 -4.61 -21.62
CA GLY A 382 -8.30 -5.93 -21.10
C GLY A 382 -8.61 -6.09 -19.61
N TYR A 383 -8.68 -4.99 -18.85
CA TYR A 383 -9.05 -4.97 -17.43
C TYR A 383 -10.56 -4.85 -17.25
N ARG A 384 -11.32 -5.85 -17.66
CA ARG A 384 -12.80 -5.85 -17.83
C ARG A 384 -13.59 -5.51 -16.58
N ASP A 385 -13.09 -5.87 -15.40
CA ASP A 385 -13.71 -5.64 -14.09
C ASP A 385 -13.28 -4.31 -13.45
N GLN A 386 -12.39 -3.57 -14.12
CA GLN A 386 -11.96 -2.25 -13.66
C GLN A 386 -12.79 -1.16 -14.33
N TYR A 387 -13.14 -0.13 -13.56
CA TYR A 387 -13.91 1.03 -14.04
C TYR A 387 -13.34 1.63 -15.33
N TYR A 388 -12.02 1.90 -15.36
CA TYR A 388 -11.39 2.48 -16.54
C TYR A 388 -11.26 1.49 -17.71
N GLY A 389 -11.23 0.18 -17.43
CA GLY A 389 -11.30 -0.84 -18.47
C GLY A 389 -12.68 -0.87 -19.16
N GLN A 390 -13.74 -0.71 -18.39
CA GLN A 390 -15.10 -0.61 -18.92
C GLN A 390 -15.27 0.67 -19.74
N LEU A 391 -14.85 1.83 -19.23
CA LEU A 391 -14.87 3.09 -19.99
C LEU A 391 -14.06 2.99 -21.29
N ALA A 392 -12.92 2.30 -21.29
CA ALA A 392 -12.13 2.08 -22.49
C ALA A 392 -12.86 1.20 -23.51
N THR A 393 -13.59 0.18 -23.05
CA THR A 393 -14.44 -0.67 -23.88
C THR A 393 -15.52 0.17 -24.61
N GLU A 394 -16.17 1.09 -23.89
CA GLU A 394 -17.13 2.04 -24.48
C GLU A 394 -16.48 2.96 -25.51
N ARG A 395 -15.29 3.51 -25.21
CA ARG A 395 -14.55 4.39 -26.15
C ARG A 395 -14.21 3.69 -27.47
N LEU A 396 -14.04 2.36 -27.43
CA LEU A 396 -13.81 1.54 -28.62
C LEU A 396 -15.11 1.14 -29.36
N GLY A 397 -16.28 1.54 -28.85
CA GLY A 397 -17.56 1.11 -29.40
C GLY A 397 -17.83 -0.38 -29.25
N ARG A 398 -17.19 -1.04 -28.26
CA ARG A 398 -17.33 -2.48 -28.02
C ARG A 398 -18.39 -2.72 -26.95
N SER A 399 -19.09 -3.86 -27.05
CA SER A 399 -19.97 -4.32 -25.97
C SER A 399 -19.17 -5.00 -24.86
N TYR A 400 -19.72 -4.92 -23.63
CA TYR A 400 -19.16 -5.66 -22.49
C TYR A 400 -19.39 -7.15 -22.71
N ALA A 401 -18.29 -7.90 -22.81
CA ALA A 401 -18.36 -9.35 -22.79
C ALA A 401 -18.34 -9.84 -21.33
N ALA A 402 -19.26 -10.74 -20.99
CA ALA A 402 -19.16 -11.47 -19.74
C ALA A 402 -17.79 -12.17 -19.69
N PRO A 403 -17.15 -12.25 -18.52
CA PRO A 403 -15.95 -13.08 -18.37
C PRO A 403 -16.28 -14.50 -18.81
N PRO A 404 -15.34 -15.20 -19.49
CA PRO A 404 -15.54 -16.60 -19.80
C PRO A 404 -15.83 -17.35 -18.50
N ALA A 405 -16.81 -18.25 -18.55
CA ALA A 405 -17.02 -19.17 -17.46
C ALA A 405 -15.68 -19.88 -17.20
N ILE A 406 -15.22 -19.87 -15.95
CA ILE A 406 -14.02 -20.64 -15.58
C ILE A 406 -14.40 -22.09 -15.90
N GLY A 407 -13.85 -22.60 -17.02
CA GLY A 407 -13.91 -24.02 -17.28
C GLY A 407 -13.37 -24.73 -16.05
N ASN A 408 -13.86 -25.90 -15.74
CA ASN A 408 -13.34 -26.69 -14.61
C ASN A 408 -11.98 -27.23 -15.05
N PRO A 409 -10.86 -26.48 -14.88
CA PRO A 409 -9.57 -26.96 -15.36
C PRO A 409 -9.23 -28.20 -14.55
N MET A 410 -8.77 -29.23 -15.22
CA MET A 410 -8.24 -30.41 -14.53
C MET A 410 -7.02 -29.97 -13.72
N ILE A 411 -7.22 -29.84 -12.42
CA ILE A 411 -6.13 -29.59 -11.48
C ILE A 411 -5.36 -30.90 -11.31
N ASP A 412 -4.07 -30.84 -11.54
CA ASP A 412 -3.18 -31.97 -11.25
C ASP A 412 -3.42 -32.45 -9.81
N PRO A 413 -3.73 -33.74 -9.61
CA PRO A 413 -3.92 -34.30 -8.27
C PRO A 413 -2.73 -34.08 -7.34
N ALA A 414 -1.51 -34.06 -7.86
CA ALA A 414 -0.30 -33.79 -7.08
C ALA A 414 -0.26 -32.31 -6.61
N ALA A 415 -0.62 -31.36 -7.46
CA ALA A 415 -0.71 -29.95 -7.10
C ALA A 415 -1.78 -29.71 -6.03
N ARG A 416 -2.96 -30.38 -6.15
CA ARG A 416 -4.02 -30.34 -5.14
C ARG A 416 -3.54 -30.90 -3.80
N ALA A 417 -2.90 -32.07 -3.82
CA ALA A 417 -2.38 -32.70 -2.60
C ALA A 417 -1.31 -31.81 -1.94
N ALA A 418 -0.42 -31.19 -2.73
CA ALA A 418 0.57 -30.24 -2.25
C ALA A 418 -0.07 -29.02 -1.58
N PHE A 419 -1.10 -28.42 -2.20
CA PHE A 419 -1.84 -27.31 -1.61
C PHE A 419 -2.55 -27.71 -0.31
N ASP A 420 -3.28 -28.83 -0.30
CA ASP A 420 -4.02 -29.30 0.87
C ASP A 420 -3.09 -29.71 2.04
N SER A 421 -1.85 -30.13 1.75
CA SER A 421 -0.85 -30.46 2.76
C SER A 421 -0.19 -29.25 3.42
N ARG A 422 -0.40 -28.03 2.90
CA ARG A 422 0.17 -26.81 3.49
C ARG A 422 -0.42 -26.59 4.89
N GLU A 423 0.45 -26.34 5.87
CA GLU A 423 0.00 -26.07 7.25
C GLU A 423 -0.93 -24.87 7.34
N VAL A 424 -0.69 -23.80 6.54
CA VAL A 424 -1.54 -22.61 6.51
C VAL A 424 -2.97 -22.91 6.02
N VAL A 425 -3.14 -23.88 5.10
CA VAL A 425 -4.44 -24.35 4.63
C VAL A 425 -5.14 -25.15 5.74
N SER A 426 -4.39 -26.04 6.41
CA SER A 426 -4.90 -26.82 7.54
C SER A 426 -5.30 -25.90 8.70
N ALA A 427 -4.52 -24.88 9.01
CA ALA A 427 -4.84 -23.89 10.04
C ALA A 427 -6.09 -23.07 9.69
N ALA A 428 -6.22 -22.61 8.43
CA ALA A 428 -7.42 -21.90 7.97
C ALA A 428 -8.69 -22.75 8.10
N ARG A 429 -8.63 -24.04 7.77
CA ARG A 429 -9.76 -24.99 7.93
C ARG A 429 -10.08 -25.20 9.40
N PHE A 430 -9.07 -25.46 10.25
CA PHE A 430 -9.25 -25.68 11.69
C PHE A 430 -9.86 -24.47 12.38
N LEU A 431 -9.36 -23.27 12.12
CA LEU A 431 -9.88 -22.01 12.69
C LEU A 431 -11.35 -21.79 12.29
N GLY A 432 -11.71 -22.11 11.05
CA GLY A 432 -13.10 -22.08 10.62
C GLY A 432 -14.00 -23.07 11.36
N GLN A 433 -13.52 -24.30 11.63
CA GLN A 433 -14.25 -25.31 12.38
C GLN A 433 -14.53 -24.89 13.82
N ILE A 434 -13.62 -24.19 14.48
CA ILE A 434 -13.79 -23.68 15.85
C ILE A 434 -14.43 -22.29 15.90
N GLY A 435 -14.79 -21.70 14.74
CA GLY A 435 -15.44 -20.38 14.67
C GLY A 435 -14.53 -19.18 14.91
N ASP A 436 -13.21 -19.34 14.89
CA ASP A 436 -12.25 -18.25 15.07
C ASP A 436 -12.01 -17.51 13.75
N TRP A 437 -12.93 -16.62 13.42
CA TRP A 437 -12.93 -15.85 12.19
C TRP A 437 -11.80 -14.84 12.08
N GLN A 438 -11.37 -14.28 13.20
CA GLN A 438 -10.35 -13.23 13.23
C GLN A 438 -9.00 -13.79 12.81
N ASP A 439 -8.55 -14.85 13.47
CA ASP A 439 -7.30 -15.50 13.13
C ASP A 439 -7.39 -16.18 11.76
N GLN A 440 -8.53 -16.84 11.44
CA GLN A 440 -8.76 -17.41 10.12
C GLN A 440 -8.53 -16.40 9.00
N THR A 441 -8.95 -15.14 9.17
CA THR A 441 -8.75 -14.06 8.19
C THR A 441 -7.26 -13.81 7.91
N ALA A 442 -6.38 -13.90 8.90
CA ALA A 442 -4.94 -13.74 8.70
C ALA A 442 -4.36 -14.85 7.80
N PHE A 443 -4.76 -16.11 8.04
CA PHE A 443 -4.31 -17.24 7.20
C PHE A 443 -4.83 -17.17 5.77
N ILE A 444 -6.07 -16.76 5.61
CA ILE A 444 -6.72 -16.58 4.32
C ILE A 444 -6.03 -15.50 3.48
N LYS A 445 -5.70 -14.36 4.10
CA LYS A 445 -4.92 -13.30 3.46
C LYS A 445 -3.55 -13.80 3.02
N GLN A 446 -2.90 -14.61 3.85
CA GLN A 446 -1.60 -15.19 3.51
C GLN A 446 -1.72 -16.16 2.34
N ILE A 447 -2.72 -17.05 2.34
CA ILE A 447 -2.96 -17.99 1.24
C ILE A 447 -3.22 -17.24 -0.08
N ALA A 448 -4.01 -16.17 -0.03
CA ALA A 448 -4.26 -15.34 -1.21
C ALA A 448 -3.00 -14.58 -1.69
N ALA A 449 -2.16 -14.10 -0.77
CA ALA A 449 -0.91 -13.42 -1.09
C ALA A 449 0.13 -14.36 -1.70
N ASP A 450 0.20 -15.60 -1.21
CA ASP A 450 1.14 -16.63 -1.70
C ASP A 450 0.70 -17.25 -3.03
N ALA A 451 -0.56 -17.07 -3.43
CA ALA A 451 -1.09 -17.60 -4.68
C ALA A 451 -0.53 -16.77 -5.85
N THR A 452 0.43 -17.33 -6.57
CA THR A 452 1.08 -16.68 -7.71
C THR A 452 0.80 -17.36 -9.05
N THR A 453 0.31 -18.58 -9.03
CA THR A 453 -0.03 -19.35 -10.22
C THR A 453 -1.54 -19.49 -10.40
N ASN A 454 -1.94 -19.83 -11.63
CA ASN A 454 -3.32 -20.13 -11.95
C ASN A 454 -3.91 -21.23 -11.05
N THR A 455 -3.15 -22.30 -10.86
CA THR A 455 -3.54 -23.43 -10.00
C THR A 455 -3.73 -23.02 -8.55
N ASP A 456 -2.82 -22.22 -7.98
CA ASP A 456 -2.93 -21.71 -6.61
C ASP A 456 -4.20 -20.88 -6.41
N HIS A 457 -4.51 -19.99 -7.37
CA HIS A 457 -5.72 -19.16 -7.28
C HIS A 457 -7.00 -19.98 -7.34
N ILE A 458 -7.05 -21.01 -8.21
CA ILE A 458 -8.20 -21.91 -8.28
C ILE A 458 -8.39 -22.65 -6.96
N LEU A 459 -7.33 -23.26 -6.44
CA LEU A 459 -7.38 -24.01 -5.19
C LEU A 459 -7.72 -23.12 -3.99
N ALA A 460 -7.20 -21.90 -3.94
CA ALA A 460 -7.55 -20.92 -2.92
C ALA A 460 -9.02 -20.46 -3.02
N ALA A 461 -9.56 -20.30 -4.25
CA ALA A 461 -10.97 -19.99 -4.46
C ALA A 461 -11.89 -21.15 -4.06
N GLU A 462 -11.51 -22.39 -4.35
CA GLU A 462 -12.24 -23.58 -3.88
C GLU A 462 -12.22 -23.68 -2.35
N LEU A 463 -11.07 -23.39 -1.72
CA LEU A 463 -10.95 -23.32 -0.27
C LEU A 463 -11.90 -22.26 0.30
N ALA A 464 -11.95 -21.05 -0.29
CA ALA A 464 -12.85 -19.99 0.14
C ALA A 464 -14.30 -20.44 0.20
N LYS A 465 -14.75 -21.13 -0.86
CA LYS A 465 -16.10 -21.70 -0.94
C LYS A 465 -16.31 -22.79 0.11
N ALA A 466 -15.34 -23.71 0.27
CA ALA A 466 -15.45 -24.84 1.19
C ALA A 466 -15.54 -24.41 2.67
N ILE A 467 -14.89 -23.31 3.05
CA ILE A 467 -14.90 -22.79 4.43
C ILE A 467 -15.94 -21.67 4.64
N GLY A 468 -16.77 -21.38 3.63
CA GLY A 468 -17.83 -20.37 3.72
C GLY A 468 -17.34 -18.91 3.87
N ARG A 469 -16.19 -18.58 3.27
CA ARG A 469 -15.56 -17.25 3.34
C ARG A 469 -15.58 -16.53 1.98
N PRO A 470 -16.71 -15.86 1.62
CA PRO A 470 -16.82 -15.13 0.34
C PRO A 470 -15.81 -13.97 0.21
N ASP A 471 -15.43 -13.34 1.32
CA ASP A 471 -14.39 -12.31 1.40
C ASP A 471 -13.03 -12.83 0.90
N LEU A 472 -12.67 -14.07 1.20
CA LEU A 472 -11.48 -14.71 0.64
C LEU A 472 -11.55 -14.80 -0.89
N GLY A 473 -12.73 -15.15 -1.44
CA GLY A 473 -12.91 -15.17 -2.89
C GLY A 473 -12.56 -13.84 -3.55
N VAL A 474 -12.97 -12.72 -2.94
CA VAL A 474 -12.60 -11.37 -3.41
C VAL A 474 -11.09 -11.13 -3.32
N MET A 475 -10.44 -11.54 -2.22
CA MET A 475 -8.99 -11.38 -2.04
C MET A 475 -8.21 -12.19 -3.08
N VAL A 476 -8.61 -13.44 -3.31
CA VAL A 476 -8.00 -14.33 -4.32
C VAL A 476 -8.17 -13.76 -5.73
N GLY A 477 -9.37 -13.26 -6.07
CA GLY A 477 -9.61 -12.60 -7.35
C GLY A 477 -8.72 -11.36 -7.55
N ARG A 478 -8.55 -10.53 -6.51
CA ARG A 478 -7.64 -9.37 -6.55
C ARG A 478 -6.17 -9.80 -6.69
N SER A 479 -5.75 -10.85 -6.00
CA SER A 479 -4.41 -11.41 -6.12
C SER A 479 -4.16 -11.94 -7.54
N ALA A 480 -5.10 -12.69 -8.11
CA ALA A 480 -5.01 -13.20 -9.48
C ALA A 480 -4.80 -12.06 -10.48
N MET A 481 -5.60 -10.99 -10.37
CA MET A 481 -5.46 -9.83 -11.25
C MET A 481 -4.12 -9.13 -11.10
N SER A 482 -3.61 -8.98 -9.89
CA SER A 482 -2.30 -8.38 -9.63
C SER A 482 -1.15 -9.20 -10.24
N ASN A 483 -1.39 -10.50 -10.46
CA ASN A 483 -0.47 -11.42 -11.14
C ASN A 483 -0.76 -11.57 -12.66
N GLY A 484 -1.56 -10.67 -13.24
CA GLY A 484 -1.89 -10.68 -14.67
C GLY A 484 -2.89 -11.75 -15.11
N LEU A 485 -3.59 -12.37 -14.17
CA LEU A 485 -4.56 -13.44 -14.40
C LEU A 485 -5.98 -12.87 -14.34
N SER A 486 -6.44 -12.25 -15.42
CA SER A 486 -7.69 -11.45 -15.46
C SER A 486 -9.01 -12.25 -15.40
N ASP A 487 -8.97 -13.57 -15.54
CA ASP A 487 -10.20 -14.38 -15.73
C ASP A 487 -10.76 -15.02 -14.46
N TYR A 488 -10.30 -14.61 -13.26
CA TYR A 488 -10.79 -15.13 -11.96
C TYR A 488 -12.00 -14.37 -11.41
N THR A 489 -12.75 -13.75 -12.27
CA THR A 489 -13.91 -12.92 -11.92
C THR A 489 -14.97 -13.68 -11.12
N ALA A 490 -15.25 -14.96 -11.42
CA ALA A 490 -16.26 -15.71 -10.69
C ALA A 490 -15.95 -15.83 -9.19
N ALA A 491 -14.70 -16.10 -8.81
CA ALA A 491 -14.29 -16.15 -7.40
C ALA A 491 -14.24 -14.76 -6.75
N GLY A 492 -13.87 -13.75 -7.52
CA GLY A 492 -13.78 -12.37 -7.04
C GLY A 492 -15.12 -11.61 -6.94
N PHE A 493 -16.23 -12.26 -7.38
CA PHE A 493 -17.58 -11.70 -7.32
C PHE A 493 -18.56 -12.70 -6.66
N PRO A 494 -18.35 -12.99 -5.37
CA PRO A 494 -19.26 -13.87 -4.65
C PRO A 494 -20.65 -13.23 -4.56
N THR A 495 -21.66 -14.06 -4.34
CA THR A 495 -23.05 -13.63 -4.17
C THR A 495 -23.52 -13.84 -2.73
N VAL A 496 -24.42 -12.97 -2.27
CA VAL A 496 -25.14 -13.10 -1.00
C VAL A 496 -26.63 -13.07 -1.27
N SER A 497 -27.41 -13.70 -0.38
CA SER A 497 -28.86 -13.62 -0.44
C SER A 497 -29.31 -12.17 -0.25
N VAL A 498 -30.22 -11.72 -1.10
CA VAL A 498 -30.84 -10.39 -0.99
C VAL A 498 -32.21 -10.54 -0.33
N PRO A 499 -32.53 -9.72 0.70
CA PRO A 499 -33.85 -9.77 1.34
C PRO A 499 -34.99 -9.50 0.36
N ALA A 500 -36.16 -10.08 0.62
CA ALA A 500 -37.36 -9.86 -0.18
C ALA A 500 -37.72 -8.37 -0.27
N GLY A 501 -38.05 -7.91 -1.47
CA GLY A 501 -38.34 -6.51 -1.78
C GLY A 501 -37.13 -5.63 -2.12
N TYR A 502 -35.92 -6.21 -2.16
CA TYR A 502 -34.68 -5.52 -2.54
C TYR A 502 -34.01 -6.12 -3.79
N GLU A 503 -34.67 -7.05 -4.47
CA GLU A 503 -34.14 -7.82 -5.61
C GLU A 503 -33.74 -6.91 -6.78
N ASP A 504 -34.49 -5.86 -7.04
CA ASP A 504 -34.21 -4.87 -8.11
C ASP A 504 -32.87 -4.17 -7.90
N ASN A 505 -32.37 -4.12 -6.66
CA ASN A 505 -31.09 -3.55 -6.30
C ASN A 505 -29.94 -4.59 -6.22
N TRP A 506 -30.15 -5.82 -6.72
CA TRP A 506 -29.22 -6.93 -6.58
C TRP A 506 -27.78 -6.55 -6.98
N THR A 507 -27.61 -6.00 -8.17
CA THR A 507 -26.28 -5.59 -8.69
C THR A 507 -25.63 -4.52 -7.81
N LEU A 508 -26.42 -3.53 -7.38
CA LEU A 508 -25.91 -2.44 -6.55
C LEU A 508 -25.50 -2.93 -5.16
N ILE A 509 -26.32 -3.78 -4.53
CA ILE A 509 -26.03 -4.38 -3.22
C ILE A 509 -24.70 -5.15 -3.28
N HIS A 510 -24.49 -5.96 -4.31
CA HIS A 510 -23.29 -6.74 -4.49
C HIS A 510 -22.06 -5.84 -4.78
N ALA A 511 -22.22 -4.81 -5.60
CA ALA A 511 -21.16 -3.86 -5.91
C ALA A 511 -20.69 -3.07 -4.67
N ILE A 512 -21.64 -2.56 -3.88
CA ILE A 512 -21.35 -1.84 -2.64
C ILE A 512 -20.73 -2.79 -1.61
N SER A 513 -21.31 -3.95 -1.37
CA SER A 513 -20.79 -4.93 -0.39
C SER A 513 -19.36 -5.38 -0.75
N ARG A 514 -19.09 -5.58 -2.05
CA ARG A 514 -17.74 -5.92 -2.53
C ARG A 514 -16.73 -4.79 -2.27
N GLN A 515 -17.15 -3.55 -2.47
CA GLN A 515 -16.26 -2.38 -2.27
C GLN A 515 -16.05 -2.08 -0.79
N GLU A 516 -17.11 -2.08 0.01
CA GLU A 516 -17.11 -1.63 1.40
C GLU A 516 -16.50 -2.67 2.35
N SER A 517 -16.90 -3.93 2.27
CA SER A 517 -16.50 -4.98 3.21
C SER A 517 -15.79 -6.17 2.56
N GLN A 518 -15.71 -6.22 1.23
CA GLN A 518 -15.32 -7.43 0.49
C GLN A 518 -16.20 -8.63 0.83
N PHE A 519 -17.46 -8.41 1.20
CA PHE A 519 -18.41 -9.39 1.72
C PHE A 519 -18.09 -9.95 3.13
N ASP A 520 -17.20 -9.33 3.88
CA ASP A 520 -17.04 -9.64 5.30
C ASP A 520 -18.19 -9.01 6.11
N LYS A 521 -19.16 -9.84 6.51
CA LYS A 521 -20.31 -9.40 7.30
C LYS A 521 -19.91 -8.86 8.69
N THR A 522 -18.74 -9.22 9.19
CA THR A 522 -18.25 -8.82 10.52
C THR A 522 -17.38 -7.57 10.47
N ALA A 523 -17.14 -7.01 9.29
CA ALA A 523 -16.25 -5.90 9.09
C ALA A 523 -16.63 -4.67 9.94
N VAL A 524 -15.63 -4.10 10.60
CA VAL A 524 -15.71 -2.81 11.30
C VAL A 524 -14.55 -1.95 10.84
N SER A 525 -14.85 -0.79 10.25
CA SER A 525 -13.82 0.14 9.79
C SER A 525 -13.18 0.89 10.96
N HIS A 526 -12.02 1.48 10.73
CA HIS A 526 -11.35 2.35 11.70
C HIS A 526 -12.25 3.53 12.16
N ALA A 527 -13.11 4.04 11.30
CA ALA A 527 -14.07 5.10 11.61
C ALA A 527 -15.35 4.57 12.30
N GLY A 528 -15.49 3.26 12.49
CA GLY A 528 -16.64 2.62 13.14
C GLY A 528 -17.80 2.29 12.21
N ALA A 529 -17.65 2.35 10.88
CA ALA A 529 -18.62 1.81 9.93
C ALA A 529 -18.69 0.28 10.07
N ARG A 530 -19.91 -0.32 9.94
CA ARG A 530 -20.15 -1.71 10.33
C ARG A 530 -20.89 -2.52 9.28
N GLY A 531 -20.53 -3.80 9.24
CA GLY A 531 -21.24 -4.84 8.50
C GLY A 531 -21.03 -4.82 7.01
N LEU A 532 -21.83 -5.60 6.31
CA LEU A 532 -21.66 -5.90 4.89
C LEU A 532 -21.60 -4.63 4.00
N MET A 533 -22.47 -3.65 4.28
CA MET A 533 -22.55 -2.39 3.53
C MET A 533 -21.91 -1.18 4.24
N GLN A 534 -21.11 -1.43 5.30
CA GLN A 534 -20.32 -0.43 6.03
C GLN A 534 -21.07 0.85 6.42
N LEU A 535 -22.19 0.67 7.11
CA LEU A 535 -22.95 1.82 7.61
C LEU A 535 -22.37 2.36 8.93
N MET A 536 -22.28 3.69 9.01
CA MET A 536 -22.04 4.35 10.28
C MET A 536 -23.24 4.13 11.22
N PRO A 537 -23.03 3.85 12.52
CA PRO A 537 -24.13 3.60 13.48
C PRO A 537 -25.21 4.69 13.49
N GLY A 538 -24.83 5.95 13.33
CA GLY A 538 -25.77 7.08 13.24
C GLY A 538 -26.67 7.00 11.99
N THR A 539 -26.06 6.71 10.84
CA THR A 539 -26.77 6.54 9.57
C THR A 539 -27.70 5.33 9.63
N ALA A 540 -27.24 4.21 10.19
CA ALA A 540 -28.05 3.01 10.32
C ALA A 540 -29.28 3.25 11.22
N ARG A 541 -29.11 3.96 12.34
CA ARG A 541 -30.23 4.35 13.23
C ARG A 541 -31.23 5.25 12.52
N GLU A 542 -30.76 6.23 11.77
CA GLU A 542 -31.62 7.10 10.99
C GLU A 542 -32.42 6.32 9.95
N GLN A 543 -31.76 5.40 9.21
CA GLN A 543 -32.44 4.62 8.19
C GLN A 543 -33.45 3.63 8.80
N SER A 544 -33.12 2.97 9.91
CA SER A 544 -34.04 2.06 10.57
C SER A 544 -35.33 2.75 11.00
N GLY A 545 -35.24 3.97 11.53
CA GLY A 545 -36.43 4.78 11.80
C GLY A 545 -37.26 5.12 10.56
N LYS A 546 -36.63 5.36 9.42
CA LYS A 546 -37.33 5.67 8.16
C LYS A 546 -38.05 4.48 7.56
N ILE A 547 -37.51 3.28 7.68
CA ILE A 547 -38.14 2.04 7.16
C ILE A 547 -38.92 1.26 8.21
N GLY A 548 -39.06 1.82 9.43
CA GLY A 548 -39.92 1.26 10.47
C GLY A 548 -39.41 0.00 11.15
N ILE A 549 -38.07 -0.22 11.18
CA ILE A 549 -37.46 -1.39 11.84
C ILE A 549 -36.67 -0.99 13.08
N SER A 550 -36.53 -1.94 14.03
CA SER A 550 -35.76 -1.73 15.25
C SER A 550 -34.26 -1.63 14.93
N TYR A 551 -33.60 -0.62 15.53
CA TYR A 551 -32.16 -0.45 15.39
C TYR A 551 -31.40 -1.26 16.45
N ASN A 552 -30.44 -2.07 15.98
CA ASN A 552 -29.45 -2.74 16.82
C ASN A 552 -28.05 -2.62 16.18
N ALA A 553 -27.15 -1.90 16.83
CA ALA A 553 -25.80 -1.69 16.30
C ALA A 553 -24.99 -3.00 16.16
N ALA A 554 -25.17 -3.96 17.06
CA ALA A 554 -24.49 -5.25 16.99
C ALA A 554 -24.99 -6.10 15.81
N ALA A 555 -26.28 -5.98 15.47
CA ALA A 555 -26.88 -6.73 14.37
C ALA A 555 -26.30 -6.34 13.00
N LEU A 556 -25.72 -5.14 12.84
CA LEU A 556 -25.05 -4.74 11.60
C LEU A 556 -23.89 -5.67 11.22
N THR A 557 -23.24 -6.31 12.20
CA THR A 557 -22.11 -7.24 11.98
C THR A 557 -22.50 -8.71 12.11
N THR A 558 -23.75 -9.00 12.49
CA THR A 558 -24.22 -10.39 12.68
C THR A 558 -25.36 -10.77 11.74
N ASP A 559 -26.13 -9.79 11.27
CA ASP A 559 -27.25 -9.97 10.35
C ASP A 559 -26.99 -9.26 8.99
N PRO A 560 -26.57 -9.99 7.97
CA PRO A 560 -26.37 -9.44 6.63
C PRO A 560 -27.63 -8.81 6.04
N ASN A 561 -28.83 -9.37 6.32
CA ASN A 561 -30.09 -8.84 5.80
C ASN A 561 -30.37 -7.45 6.34
N LEU A 562 -30.17 -7.23 7.65
CA LEU A 562 -30.30 -5.89 8.24
C LEU A 562 -29.34 -4.89 7.60
N SER A 563 -28.07 -5.29 7.39
CA SER A 563 -27.07 -4.44 6.75
C SER A 563 -27.48 -4.06 5.32
N ILE A 564 -27.99 -5.03 4.54
CA ILE A 564 -28.47 -4.82 3.16
C ILE A 564 -29.69 -3.89 3.14
N MET A 565 -30.70 -4.14 3.98
CA MET A 565 -31.92 -3.32 4.02
C MET A 565 -31.61 -1.85 4.34
N LEU A 566 -30.79 -1.63 5.34
CA LEU A 566 -30.42 -0.26 5.75
C LEU A 566 -29.50 0.41 4.74
N GLY A 567 -28.53 -0.31 4.17
CA GLY A 567 -27.63 0.20 3.12
C GLY A 567 -28.35 0.54 1.84
N SER A 568 -29.27 -0.32 1.42
CA SER A 568 -30.12 -0.08 0.23
C SER A 568 -31.04 1.12 0.43
N SER A 569 -31.66 1.25 1.61
CA SER A 569 -32.47 2.41 1.96
C SER A 569 -31.66 3.71 1.95
N TYR A 570 -30.46 3.70 2.47
CA TYR A 570 -29.56 4.85 2.43
C TYR A 570 -29.15 5.21 1.01
N PHE A 571 -28.80 4.23 0.18
CA PHE A 571 -28.46 4.47 -1.23
C PHE A 571 -29.64 5.01 -2.01
N ALA A 572 -30.83 4.43 -1.86
CA ALA A 572 -32.05 4.90 -2.52
C ALA A 572 -32.33 6.40 -2.20
N ARG A 573 -32.09 6.81 -0.96
CA ARG A 573 -32.18 8.21 -0.57
C ARG A 573 -31.14 9.09 -1.29
N MET A 574 -29.90 8.62 -1.39
CA MET A 574 -28.86 9.37 -2.12
C MET A 574 -29.21 9.49 -3.60
N TYR A 575 -29.74 8.41 -4.19
CA TYR A 575 -30.18 8.44 -5.57
C TYR A 575 -31.37 9.39 -5.78
N ALA A 576 -32.34 9.37 -4.88
CA ALA A 576 -33.47 10.30 -4.91
C ALA A 576 -33.04 11.79 -4.81
N ASN A 577 -31.99 12.06 -4.02
CA ASN A 577 -31.45 13.42 -3.86
C ASN A 577 -30.73 13.93 -5.12
N TYR A 578 -30.07 13.06 -5.85
CA TYR A 578 -29.19 13.47 -6.96
C TYR A 578 -29.69 13.07 -8.35
N GLY A 579 -30.51 12.04 -8.48
CA GLY A 579 -30.98 11.53 -9.79
C GLY A 579 -29.82 11.01 -10.68
N SER A 580 -28.67 10.70 -10.09
CA SER A 580 -27.44 10.31 -10.79
C SER A 580 -26.71 9.25 -10.00
N TYR A 581 -26.44 8.10 -10.61
CA TYR A 581 -25.68 7.02 -9.97
C TYR A 581 -24.27 7.45 -9.52
N PRO A 582 -23.44 8.12 -10.35
CA PRO A 582 -22.13 8.59 -9.90
C PRO A 582 -22.19 9.48 -8.65
N MET A 583 -23.14 10.42 -8.62
CA MET A 583 -23.31 11.30 -7.47
C MET A 583 -23.87 10.58 -6.25
N ALA A 584 -24.77 9.63 -6.43
CA ALA A 584 -25.33 8.82 -5.35
C ALA A 584 -24.27 7.91 -4.71
N VAL A 585 -23.42 7.28 -5.52
CA VAL A 585 -22.28 6.50 -5.05
C VAL A 585 -21.28 7.39 -4.30
N ALA A 586 -20.96 8.55 -4.86
CA ALA A 586 -20.09 9.52 -4.18
C ALA A 586 -20.68 9.98 -2.83
N ALA A 587 -22.00 10.20 -2.78
CA ALA A 587 -22.70 10.60 -1.55
C ALA A 587 -22.80 9.46 -0.53
N TYR A 588 -22.94 8.22 -0.97
CA TYR A 588 -22.90 7.05 -0.09
C TYR A 588 -21.56 6.96 0.64
N ASN A 589 -20.46 7.11 -0.09
CA ASN A 589 -19.09 7.01 0.44
C ASN A 589 -18.70 8.24 1.26
N ALA A 590 -18.82 9.44 0.71
CA ALA A 590 -18.30 10.66 1.30
C ALA A 590 -19.32 11.52 2.04
N GLY A 591 -20.58 11.15 1.97
CA GLY A 591 -21.70 11.94 2.49
C GLY A 591 -22.18 13.05 1.53
N PRO A 592 -23.48 13.40 1.57
CA PRO A 592 -24.08 14.38 0.65
C PRO A 592 -23.49 15.80 0.80
N GLY A 593 -23.04 16.15 2.00
CA GLY A 593 -22.42 17.46 2.22
C GLY A 593 -21.14 17.69 1.41
N ASN A 594 -20.32 16.64 1.23
CA ASN A 594 -19.10 16.74 0.43
C ASN A 594 -19.44 16.77 -1.08
N VAL A 595 -20.38 15.96 -1.54
CA VAL A 595 -20.86 15.99 -2.94
C VAL A 595 -21.36 17.40 -3.30
N ASN A 596 -22.13 18.04 -2.43
CA ASN A 596 -22.61 19.40 -2.66
C ASN A 596 -21.47 20.44 -2.72
N LYS A 597 -20.38 20.23 -1.97
CA LYS A 597 -19.17 21.06 -2.09
C LYS A 597 -18.47 20.85 -3.43
N TRP A 598 -18.37 19.59 -3.87
CA TRP A 598 -17.73 19.25 -5.15
C TRP A 598 -18.52 19.77 -6.35
N VAL A 599 -19.83 19.70 -6.31
CA VAL A 599 -20.70 20.31 -7.33
C VAL A 599 -20.45 21.82 -7.45
N ARG A 600 -20.34 22.52 -6.32
CA ARG A 600 -20.02 23.96 -6.34
C ARG A 600 -18.63 24.27 -6.88
N ALA A 601 -17.66 23.40 -6.62
CA ALA A 601 -16.27 23.63 -6.99
C ALA A 601 -15.97 23.21 -8.44
N ASN A 602 -16.57 22.10 -8.90
CA ASN A 602 -16.21 21.43 -10.15
C ASN A 602 -17.33 21.43 -11.21
N GLY A 603 -18.47 22.07 -10.91
CA GLY A 603 -19.67 22.02 -11.75
C GLY A 603 -20.55 20.80 -11.44
N ASP A 604 -21.78 20.83 -11.96
CA ASP A 604 -22.74 19.74 -11.77
C ASP A 604 -22.58 18.71 -12.91
N PRO A 605 -22.21 17.46 -12.64
CA PRO A 605 -21.99 16.44 -13.66
C PRO A 605 -23.29 16.01 -14.40
N ARG A 606 -24.45 16.48 -13.97
CA ARG A 606 -25.74 16.29 -14.67
C ARG A 606 -25.98 17.31 -15.79
N THR A 607 -25.17 18.37 -15.82
CA THR A 607 -25.33 19.43 -16.85
C THR A 607 -24.45 19.13 -18.06
N PRO A 608 -24.95 19.47 -19.28
CA PRO A 608 -24.15 19.34 -20.49
C PRO A 608 -22.81 20.09 -20.37
N GLY A 609 -21.72 19.47 -20.80
CA GLY A 609 -20.37 20.05 -20.78
C GLY A 609 -19.53 19.71 -19.55
N VAL A 610 -20.10 19.10 -18.52
CA VAL A 610 -19.33 18.55 -17.41
C VAL A 610 -19.13 17.05 -17.63
N ASP A 611 -17.89 16.65 -17.91
CA ASP A 611 -17.53 15.23 -18.07
C ASP A 611 -17.53 14.54 -16.69
N VAL A 612 -18.42 13.56 -16.52
CA VAL A 612 -18.55 12.82 -15.26
C VAL A 612 -17.27 12.08 -14.85
N VAL A 613 -16.46 11.64 -15.83
CA VAL A 613 -15.19 10.97 -15.56
C VAL A 613 -14.14 11.95 -15.03
N ASP A 614 -14.20 13.20 -15.48
CA ASP A 614 -13.36 14.28 -14.97
C ASP A 614 -13.81 14.78 -13.59
N TRP A 615 -15.11 14.63 -13.30
CA TRP A 615 -15.71 15.05 -12.04
C TRP A 615 -15.43 14.05 -10.91
N ILE A 616 -15.44 12.73 -11.21
CA ILE A 616 -15.07 11.65 -10.28
C ILE A 616 -13.56 11.66 -10.02
#